data_229613ef141bba881af75fda1b56e833
#
_entry.id   229613ef141bba881af75fda1b56e833
#
_cell.length_a   1.000
_cell.length_b   1.000
_cell.length_c   1.000
_cell.angle_alpha   90.00
_cell.angle_beta   90.00
_cell.angle_gamma   90.00
#
_symmetry.space_group_name_H-M   'P 1'
#
loop_
_entity.id
_entity.type
_entity.pdbx_description
1 polymer ?
#
loop_
_entity_poly.entity_id
_entity_poly.type
_entity_poly.pdbx_seq_one_letter_code
_entity_poly.pdbx_strand_id
1 'polypeptide(L)' 'MGYEVTTADGTTELVAGADAYQQEGPLTTFFRTDADRRVVDCWSVRLASYRTAEVTRIRRVEVAAA' A
#
# COMPACT_ATOMS: atom_id res chain seq x y z
N MET A 1 -7.05 -8.83 0.38
CA MET A 1 -5.92 -8.29 -0.39
C MET A 1 -5.40 -7.04 0.30
N GLY A 2 -4.13 -6.89 0.39
CA GLY A 2 -3.52 -5.75 1.03
C GLY A 2 -2.00 -5.83 1.01
N TYR A 3 -1.38 -4.92 1.72
CA TYR A 3 0.07 -4.88 1.86
C TYR A 3 0.45 -4.79 3.34
N GLU A 4 1.48 -5.53 3.72
CA GLU A 4 2.13 -5.33 4.99
C GLU A 4 3.29 -4.37 4.79
N VAL A 5 3.31 -3.34 5.61
CA VAL A 5 4.36 -2.31 5.57
C VAL A 5 5.13 -2.37 6.88
N THR A 6 6.42 -2.61 6.78
CA THR A 6 7.31 -2.60 7.94
C THR A 6 8.14 -1.33 7.90
N THR A 7 8.16 -0.62 9.00
CA THR A 7 8.90 0.63 9.14
C THR A 7 10.17 0.44 9.96
N ALA A 8 11.02 1.45 9.95
CA ALA A 8 12.36 1.37 10.55
C ALA A 8 12.34 1.10 12.05
N ASP A 9 11.24 1.44 12.73
CA ASP A 9 11.06 1.17 14.16
C ASP A 9 10.64 -0.28 14.46
N GLY A 10 10.53 -1.11 13.43
CA GLY A 10 10.12 -2.51 13.58
C GLY A 10 8.63 -2.74 13.58
N THR A 11 7.83 -1.70 13.44
CA THR A 11 6.37 -1.82 13.39
C THR A 11 5.94 -2.35 12.04
N THR A 12 5.01 -3.31 12.03
CA THR A 12 4.39 -3.81 10.80
C THR A 12 2.91 -3.49 10.85
N GLU A 13 2.42 -2.87 9.79
CA GLU A 13 1.01 -2.53 9.67
C GLU A 13 0.42 -3.14 8.40
N LEU A 14 -0.83 -3.54 8.47
CA LEU A 14 -1.56 -4.04 7.31
C LEU A 14 -2.39 -2.91 6.70
N VAL A 15 -2.13 -2.61 5.44
CA VAL A 15 -2.98 -1.69 4.67
C VAL A 15 -3.99 -2.55 3.92
N ALA A 16 -5.11 -2.81 4.58
CA ALA A 16 -6.15 -3.68 4.03
C ALA A 16 -6.85 -3.00 2.86
N GLY A 17 -7.14 -3.77 1.83
CA GLY A 17 -7.85 -3.27 0.66
C GLY A 17 -6.98 -2.58 -0.38
N ALA A 18 -5.70 -2.39 -0.08
CA ALA A 18 -4.78 -1.81 -1.06
C ALA A 18 -4.42 -2.83 -2.12
N ASP A 19 -4.47 -2.43 -3.37
CA ASP A 19 -4.08 -3.27 -4.49
C ASP A 19 -2.94 -2.67 -5.31
N ALA A 20 -2.48 -1.48 -4.95
CA ALA A 20 -1.36 -0.83 -5.60
C ALA A 20 -0.67 0.13 -4.64
N TYR A 21 0.58 0.45 -4.92
CA TYR A 21 1.27 1.53 -4.22
C TYR A 21 2.19 2.26 -5.18
N GLN A 22 2.49 3.49 -4.85
CA GLN A 22 3.31 4.34 -5.69
C GLN A 22 4.10 5.31 -4.82
N GLN A 23 5.35 5.54 -5.19
CA GLN A 23 6.13 6.57 -4.54
C GLN A 23 5.73 7.94 -5.10
N GLU A 24 5.35 8.84 -4.20
CA GLU A 24 4.99 10.21 -4.53
C GLU A 24 5.93 11.14 -3.78
N GLY A 25 7.03 11.55 -4.41
CA GLY A 25 8.06 12.33 -3.75
C GLY A 25 8.63 11.56 -2.55
N PRO A 26 8.65 12.15 -1.35
CA PRO A 26 9.19 11.49 -0.16
C PRO A 26 8.23 10.48 0.47
N LEU A 27 7.05 10.27 -0.11
CA LEU A 27 6.02 9.40 0.44
C LEU A 27 5.80 8.18 -0.43
N THR A 28 5.49 7.07 0.22
CA THR A 28 4.97 5.86 -0.44
C THR A 28 3.50 5.76 -0.08
N THR A 29 2.64 5.83 -1.07
CA THR A 29 1.20 5.87 -0.88
C THR A 29 0.56 4.59 -1.40
N PHE A 30 -0.36 4.05 -0.62
CA PHE A 30 -1.09 2.84 -0.96
C PHE A 30 -2.49 3.20 -1.40
N PHE A 31 -2.94 2.56 -2.46
CA PHE A 31 -4.18 2.90 -3.14
C PHE A 31 -5.08 1.69 -3.27
N ARG A 32 -6.38 1.96 -3.31
CA ARG A 32 -7.36 1.03 -3.84
C ARG A 32 -7.73 1.53 -5.23
N THR A 33 -7.44 0.72 -6.24
CA THR A 33 -7.77 1.03 -7.63
C THR A 33 -9.10 0.37 -8.02
N ASP A 34 -9.59 0.69 -9.20
CA ASP A 34 -10.76 0.02 -9.73
C ASP A 34 -10.42 -1.44 -10.04
N ALA A 35 -11.39 -2.34 -9.87
CA ALA A 35 -11.19 -3.79 -9.91
C ALA A 35 -10.50 -4.26 -11.20
N ASP A 36 -10.78 -3.64 -12.32
CA ASP A 36 -10.22 -4.03 -13.62
C ASP A 36 -8.97 -3.25 -14.01
N ARG A 37 -8.56 -2.31 -13.19
CA ARG A 37 -7.42 -1.45 -13.46
C ARG A 37 -6.46 -1.50 -12.30
N ARG A 38 -5.32 -2.06 -12.50
CA ARG A 38 -4.27 -2.04 -11.47
C ARG A 38 -3.30 -0.89 -11.71
N VAL A 39 -3.84 0.22 -12.17
CA VAL A 39 -3.08 1.42 -12.48
C VAL A 39 -3.56 2.54 -11.58
N VAL A 40 -2.62 3.22 -10.95
CA VAL A 40 -2.94 4.38 -10.13
C VAL A 40 -3.36 5.52 -11.05
N ASP A 41 -4.58 6.00 -10.88
CA ASP A 41 -5.16 7.07 -11.68
C ASP A 41 -5.98 8.00 -10.79
N CYS A 42 -6.68 8.96 -11.41
CA CYS A 42 -7.47 9.93 -10.66
C CYS A 42 -8.66 9.34 -9.92
N TRP A 43 -9.02 8.10 -10.22
CA TRP A 43 -10.13 7.39 -9.56
C TRP A 43 -9.64 6.52 -8.41
N SER A 44 -8.34 6.40 -8.22
CA SER A 44 -7.77 5.61 -7.15
C SER A 44 -7.97 6.29 -5.80
N VAL A 45 -8.29 5.49 -4.79
CA VAL A 45 -8.50 5.99 -3.43
C VAL A 45 -7.22 5.81 -2.64
N ARG A 46 -6.69 6.89 -2.07
CA ARG A 46 -5.53 6.83 -1.18
C ARG A 46 -5.97 6.27 0.16
N LEU A 47 -5.34 5.20 0.58
CA LEU A 47 -5.66 4.52 1.83
C LEU A 47 -4.68 4.89 2.95
N ALA A 48 -3.40 4.97 2.64
CA ALA A 48 -2.38 5.27 3.62
C ALA A 48 -1.12 5.77 2.91
N SER A 49 -0.36 6.62 3.59
CA SER A 49 0.93 7.10 3.10
C SER A 49 1.97 6.98 4.21
N TYR A 50 3.17 6.58 3.83
CA TYR A 50 4.31 6.45 4.73
C TYR A 50 5.49 7.21 4.15
N ARG A 51 6.37 7.70 5.00
CA ARG A 51 7.63 8.25 4.52
C ARG A 51 8.46 7.14 3.90
N THR A 52 8.83 7.30 2.65
CA THR A 52 9.59 6.27 1.92
C THR A 52 10.88 5.91 2.65
N ALA A 53 11.56 6.89 3.25
CA ALA A 53 12.80 6.65 3.98
C ALA A 53 12.62 5.77 5.22
N GLU A 54 11.41 5.67 5.76
CA GLU A 54 11.12 4.86 6.93
C GLU A 54 10.60 3.47 6.59
N VAL A 55 10.23 3.24 5.34
CA VAL A 55 9.71 1.93 4.91
C VAL A 55 10.89 1.01 4.63
N THR A 56 10.97 -0.08 5.36
CA THR A 56 12.04 -1.07 5.19
C THR A 56 11.58 -2.28 4.41
N ARG A 57 10.26 -2.54 4.38
CA ARG A 57 9.74 -3.70 3.68
C ARG A 57 8.28 -3.47 3.31
N ILE A 58 7.93 -3.86 2.09
CA ILE A 58 6.55 -3.93 1.64
C ILE A 58 6.29 -5.35 1.16
N ARG A 59 5.23 -5.95 1.65
CA ARG A 59 4.88 -7.31 1.28
C ARG A 59 3.41 -7.37 0.91
N ARG A 60 3.14 -7.94 -0.27
CA ARG A 60 1.76 -8.16 -0.69
C ARG A 60 1.17 -9.33 0.07
N VAL A 61 -0.03 -9.12 0.58
CA VAL A 61 -0.74 -10.14 1.35
C VAL A 61 -2.07 -10.43 0.67
N GLU A 62 -2.30 -11.68 0.38
CA GLU A 62 -3.60 -12.14 -0.09
C GLU A 62 -4.31 -12.82 1.07
N VAL A 63 -5.45 -12.23 1.44
CA VAL A 63 -6.31 -12.88 2.42
C VAL A 63 -7.15 -13.88 1.66
N ALA A 64 -6.99 -15.14 1.99
CA ALA A 64 -7.82 -16.17 1.40
C ALA A 64 -9.29 -15.85 1.70
N ALA A 65 -10.08 -15.78 0.65
CA ALA A 65 -11.52 -15.62 0.83
C ALA A 65 -12.04 -16.85 1.55
N ALA A 66 -12.63 -16.63 2.70
CA ALA A 66 -13.23 -17.71 3.45
C ALA A 66 -14.47 -18.21 2.73
#